data_81c3d5c244d6916a83928105300f1081
#
_entry.id   81c3d5c244d6916a83928105300f1081
#
_cell.length_a   1.000
_cell.length_b   1.000
_cell.length_c   1.000
_cell.angle_alpha   90.00
_cell.angle_beta   90.00
_cell.angle_gamma   90.00
#
_symmetry.space_group_name_H-M   'P 1'
#
loop_
_entity.id
_entity.type
_entity.pdbx_description
1 polymer ?
#
loop_
_entity_poly.entity_id
_entity_poly.type
_entity_poly.pdbx_seq_one_letter_code
_entity_poly.pdbx_strand_id
1 'polypeptide(L)'
;MRGKTLARLAVMAVAALALAPVPDAARAAALGILDEAKIGVLDHDIAIGGDHKECCVDVNLEALFTSPDFLHVIWSPRPTLGVTINTRPGRATSYGYFGLTWEYDFLHSSIIRNDGFFVALGVGGAVHDMADNTADTSTSHIKGLGGRILFHEEFEGGYRINATYSVSAFLDHISDANLTTHNPGLTNLGMRFGYKF
;
A
#
# COMPACT_ATOMS: atom_id res chain seq x y z
N MET A 1 -12.42 -16.68 17.33
CA MET A 1 -13.02 -15.44 17.86
C MET A 1 -11.99 -14.33 18.13
N ARG A 2 -10.72 -14.61 18.43
CA ARG A 2 -9.68 -13.60 18.72
C ARG A 2 -9.27 -12.72 17.52
N GLY A 3 -9.30 -13.24 16.30
CA GLY A 3 -8.90 -12.47 15.11
C GLY A 3 -9.83 -11.30 14.73
N LYS A 4 -11.16 -11.49 14.91
CA LYS A 4 -12.13 -10.43 14.60
C LYS A 4 -12.06 -9.22 15.58
N THR A 5 -11.58 -9.48 16.80
CA THR A 5 -11.40 -8.42 17.81
C THR A 5 -10.16 -7.59 17.54
N LEU A 6 -9.05 -8.24 17.10
CA LEU A 6 -7.81 -7.57 16.73
C LEU A 6 -7.99 -6.70 15.47
N ALA A 7 -8.69 -7.18 14.46
CA ALA A 7 -9.00 -6.40 13.25
C ALA A 7 -9.84 -5.16 13.58
N ARG A 8 -10.84 -5.29 14.47
CA ARG A 8 -11.66 -4.14 14.92
C ARG A 8 -10.84 -3.12 15.73
N LEU A 9 -9.92 -3.59 16.57
CA LEU A 9 -9.02 -2.72 17.34
C LEU A 9 -8.01 -2.01 16.41
N ALA A 10 -7.48 -2.69 15.40
CA ALA A 10 -6.60 -2.08 14.41
C ALA A 10 -7.32 -0.99 13.60
N VAL A 11 -8.52 -1.26 13.10
CA VAL A 11 -9.36 -0.27 12.39
C VAL A 11 -9.68 0.95 13.27
N MET A 12 -9.98 0.75 14.55
CA MET A 12 -10.24 1.85 15.48
C MET A 12 -8.97 2.64 15.81
N ALA A 13 -7.81 1.98 15.90
CA ALA A 13 -6.52 2.64 16.13
C ALA A 13 -6.09 3.47 14.91
N VAL A 14 -6.31 2.97 13.70
CA VAL A 14 -6.07 3.69 12.44
C VAL A 14 -6.95 4.93 12.35
N ALA A 15 -8.24 4.81 12.67
CA ALA A 15 -9.17 5.94 12.69
C ALA A 15 -8.81 6.99 13.74
N ALA A 16 -8.32 6.57 14.92
CA ALA A 16 -7.90 7.48 15.98
C ALA A 16 -6.60 8.22 15.64
N LEU A 17 -5.65 7.56 14.96
CA LEU A 17 -4.39 8.18 14.52
C LEU A 17 -4.64 9.21 13.42
N ALA A 18 -5.61 8.95 12.53
CA ALA A 18 -6.00 9.86 11.44
C ALA A 18 -6.66 11.15 11.92
N LEU A 19 -7.22 11.17 13.14
CA LEU A 19 -7.87 12.33 13.73
C LEU A 19 -6.97 13.13 14.67
N ALA A 20 -5.72 12.68 14.92
CA ALA A 20 -4.78 13.39 15.75
C ALA A 20 -4.29 14.68 15.04
N PRO A 21 -4.21 15.82 15.72
CA PRO A 21 -3.66 17.02 15.13
C PRO A 21 -2.18 16.80 14.81
N VAL A 22 -1.81 17.00 13.53
CA VAL A 22 -0.40 16.92 13.09
C VAL A 22 0.33 18.14 13.66
N PRO A 23 1.47 17.96 14.36
CA PRO A 23 2.26 19.07 14.87
C PRO A 23 2.68 20.03 13.74
N ASP A 24 2.63 21.33 13.97
CA ASP A 24 2.97 22.34 12.97
C ASP A 24 4.38 22.17 12.38
N ALA A 25 5.33 21.65 13.16
CA ALA A 25 6.68 21.36 12.70
C ALA A 25 6.70 20.18 11.67
N ALA A 26 5.88 19.15 11.86
CA ALA A 26 5.75 18.05 10.89
C ALA A 26 5.09 18.54 9.61
N ARG A 27 4.12 19.44 9.73
CA ARG A 27 3.45 20.09 8.60
C ARG A 27 4.39 20.99 7.81
N ALA A 28 5.23 21.79 8.48
CA ALA A 28 6.21 22.66 7.84
C ALA A 28 7.32 21.87 7.14
N ALA A 29 7.80 20.78 7.70
CA ALA A 29 8.80 19.91 7.09
C ALA A 29 8.26 19.10 5.89
N ALA A 30 6.96 18.79 5.90
CA ALA A 30 6.28 18.08 4.83
C ALA A 30 5.99 18.96 3.60
N LEU A 31 5.86 20.26 3.78
CA LEU A 31 5.40 21.22 2.75
C LEU A 31 6.32 21.40 1.53
N GLY A 32 7.47 20.74 1.47
CA GLY A 32 8.37 20.86 0.31
C GLY A 32 8.57 19.56 -0.47
N ILE A 33 8.44 18.42 0.18
CA ILE A 33 8.81 17.13 -0.41
C ILE A 33 7.70 16.09 -0.24
N LEU A 34 7.11 15.95 0.95
CA LEU A 34 6.02 15.01 1.23
C LEU A 34 4.69 15.63 0.85
N ASP A 35 3.96 15.00 -0.07
CA ASP A 35 2.66 15.46 -0.57
C ASP A 35 1.50 14.79 0.16
N GLU A 36 1.58 13.46 0.38
CA GLU A 36 0.50 12.69 0.99
C GLU A 36 1.07 11.53 1.82
N ALA A 37 0.43 11.19 2.93
CA ALA A 37 0.70 10.00 3.70
C ALA A 37 -0.57 9.15 3.77
N LYS A 38 -0.44 7.82 3.59
CA LYS A 38 -1.56 6.89 3.65
C LYS A 38 -1.30 5.80 4.69
N ILE A 39 -2.36 5.38 5.36
CA ILE A 39 -2.36 4.24 6.28
C ILE A 39 -3.51 3.32 5.94
N GLY A 40 -3.25 2.01 5.93
CA GLY A 40 -4.24 1.01 5.53
C GLY A 40 -4.24 -0.25 6.36
N VAL A 41 -5.32 -1.00 6.19
CA VAL A 41 -5.47 -2.36 6.70
C VAL A 41 -5.86 -3.24 5.54
N LEU A 42 -5.06 -4.29 5.28
CA LEU A 42 -5.22 -5.17 4.13
C LEU A 42 -5.49 -6.60 4.57
N ASP A 43 -6.28 -7.31 3.81
CA ASP A 43 -6.35 -8.77 3.83
C ASP A 43 -5.16 -9.33 3.07
N HIS A 44 -4.38 -10.15 3.74
CA HIS A 44 -3.12 -10.65 3.24
C HIS A 44 -3.33 -11.86 2.34
N ASP A 45 -2.62 -11.89 1.21
CA ASP A 45 -2.58 -13.04 0.30
C ASP A 45 -3.96 -13.45 -0.19
N ILE A 46 -4.75 -12.53 -0.72
CA ILE A 46 -6.00 -12.87 -1.40
C ILE A 46 -5.68 -13.67 -2.67
N ALA A 47 -6.41 -14.74 -2.94
CA ALA A 47 -6.14 -15.69 -4.02
C ALA A 47 -6.34 -15.12 -5.45
N ILE A 48 -5.86 -13.91 -5.72
CA ILE A 48 -5.85 -13.33 -7.06
C ILE A 48 -4.48 -13.60 -7.68
N GLY A 49 -4.45 -14.49 -8.66
CA GLY A 49 -3.24 -14.86 -9.40
C GLY A 49 -2.39 -15.97 -8.77
N GLY A 50 -2.85 -16.61 -7.68
CA GLY A 50 -2.14 -17.68 -7.01
C GLY A 50 -2.95 -18.34 -5.90
N ASP A 51 -2.31 -19.27 -5.19
CA ASP A 51 -2.90 -19.95 -4.04
C ASP A 51 -2.84 -19.07 -2.79
N HIS A 52 -3.90 -19.03 -1.99
CA HIS A 52 -3.90 -18.44 -0.65
C HIS A 52 -3.15 -19.36 0.32
N LYS A 53 -1.96 -18.99 0.73
CA LYS A 53 -1.13 -19.75 1.67
C LYS A 53 -0.83 -19.02 2.96
N GLU A 54 -0.59 -17.72 2.84
CA GLU A 54 -0.32 -16.86 3.99
C GLU A 54 -1.61 -16.26 4.52
N CYS A 55 -1.62 -15.93 5.80
CA CYS A 55 -2.85 -15.44 6.43
C CYS A 55 -2.68 -14.07 7.03
N CYS A 56 -3.80 -13.58 7.44
CA CYS A 56 -3.97 -12.58 8.46
C CYS A 56 -4.13 -11.16 7.89
N VAL A 57 -3.82 -10.17 8.68
CA VAL A 57 -4.07 -8.77 8.36
C VAL A 57 -2.74 -8.06 8.27
N ASP A 58 -2.61 -7.21 7.28
CA ASP A 58 -1.49 -6.30 7.14
C ASP A 58 -1.85 -4.89 7.58
N VAL A 59 -0.82 -4.19 8.05
CA VAL A 59 -0.83 -2.73 8.18
C VAL A 59 0.06 -2.17 7.10
N ASN A 60 -0.52 -1.33 6.25
CA ASN A 60 0.19 -0.61 5.20
C ASN A 60 0.42 0.85 5.60
N LEU A 61 1.62 1.34 5.37
CA LEU A 61 2.00 2.75 5.50
C LEU A 61 2.68 3.18 4.21
N GLU A 62 2.27 4.33 3.67
CA GLU A 62 2.80 4.86 2.42
C GLU A 62 3.00 6.37 2.50
N ALA A 63 4.07 6.82 1.91
CA ALA A 63 4.38 8.23 1.68
C ALA A 63 4.50 8.48 0.17
N LEU A 64 3.75 9.47 -0.31
CA LEU A 64 3.84 9.96 -1.69
C LEU A 64 4.50 11.35 -1.66
N PHE A 65 5.48 11.52 -2.51
CA PHE A 65 6.28 12.73 -2.58
C PHE A 65 5.86 13.61 -3.75
N THR A 66 6.10 14.90 -3.64
CA THR A 66 5.88 15.84 -4.74
C THR A 66 6.65 15.37 -5.98
N SER A 67 5.96 15.32 -7.12
CA SER A 67 6.58 14.92 -8.39
C SER A 67 7.67 15.91 -8.79
N PRO A 68 8.92 15.46 -9.00
CA PRO A 68 9.97 16.31 -9.53
C PRO A 68 9.69 16.73 -10.99
N ASP A 69 10.12 17.92 -11.38
CA ASP A 69 9.85 18.51 -12.71
C ASP A 69 10.29 17.61 -13.86
N PHE A 70 11.40 16.86 -13.71
CA PHE A 70 11.89 15.98 -14.78
C PHE A 70 10.95 14.79 -15.08
N LEU A 71 10.07 14.43 -14.14
CA LEU A 71 9.06 13.39 -14.36
C LEU A 71 7.84 13.87 -15.16
N HIS A 72 7.78 15.18 -15.50
CA HIS A 72 6.71 15.70 -16.34
C HIS A 72 6.61 15.00 -17.71
N VAL A 73 7.73 14.51 -18.24
CA VAL A 73 7.77 13.78 -19.52
C VAL A 73 7.00 12.45 -19.50
N ILE A 74 6.70 11.93 -18.31
CA ILE A 74 5.93 10.70 -18.10
C ILE A 74 4.69 10.96 -17.23
N TRP A 75 4.06 12.15 -17.39
CA TRP A 75 2.82 12.60 -16.73
C TRP A 75 2.94 12.80 -15.21
N SER A 76 4.11 13.22 -14.75
CA SER A 76 4.36 13.66 -13.36
C SER A 76 3.92 12.64 -12.29
N PRO A 77 4.33 11.36 -12.35
CA PRO A 77 4.03 10.45 -11.27
C PRO A 77 4.70 10.92 -9.98
N ARG A 78 4.08 10.61 -8.86
CA ARG A 78 4.62 10.90 -7.53
C ARG A 78 5.57 9.76 -7.12
N PRO A 79 6.83 10.05 -6.75
CA PRO A 79 7.67 9.06 -6.08
C PRO A 79 6.97 8.53 -4.82
N THR A 80 7.04 7.22 -4.62
CA THR A 80 6.33 6.52 -3.56
C THR A 80 7.30 5.67 -2.75
N LEU A 81 7.11 5.64 -1.44
CA LEU A 81 7.80 4.77 -0.50
C LEU A 81 6.79 4.20 0.48
N GLY A 82 6.77 2.89 0.65
CA GLY A 82 5.82 2.26 1.55
C GLY A 82 6.35 1.01 2.23
N VAL A 83 5.57 0.54 3.19
CA VAL A 83 5.80 -0.70 3.91
C VAL A 83 4.48 -1.38 4.21
N THR A 84 4.44 -2.70 3.98
CA THR A 84 3.32 -3.57 4.34
C THR A 84 3.82 -4.58 5.37
N ILE A 85 3.25 -4.51 6.57
CA ILE A 85 3.68 -5.30 7.73
C ILE A 85 2.56 -6.27 8.11
N ASN A 86 2.83 -7.56 8.01
CA ASN A 86 1.89 -8.58 8.46
C ASN A 86 1.85 -8.66 9.98
N THR A 87 0.65 -8.86 10.53
CA THR A 87 0.43 -9.00 11.98
C THR A 87 0.96 -10.30 12.58
N ARG A 88 1.56 -11.18 11.76
CA ARG A 88 2.24 -12.41 12.17
C ARG A 88 3.70 -12.44 11.72
N PRO A 89 4.58 -11.69 12.35
CA PRO A 89 6.00 -11.62 11.99
C PRO A 89 6.65 -13.00 11.95
N GLY A 90 7.40 -13.29 10.87
CA GLY A 90 8.09 -14.55 10.66
C GLY A 90 7.20 -15.74 10.28
N ARG A 91 5.90 -15.52 10.03
CA ARG A 91 4.93 -16.52 9.57
C ARG A 91 4.13 -16.09 8.35
N ALA A 92 4.31 -14.87 7.91
CA ALA A 92 3.78 -14.30 6.69
C ALA A 92 4.68 -13.17 6.25
N THR A 93 4.69 -12.90 4.97
CA THR A 93 5.59 -11.96 4.31
C THR A 93 5.26 -10.52 4.68
N SER A 94 6.27 -9.77 5.10
CA SER A 94 6.23 -8.30 5.19
C SER A 94 7.25 -7.72 4.21
N TYR A 95 6.99 -6.54 3.66
CA TYR A 95 7.86 -5.95 2.66
C TYR A 95 7.85 -4.42 2.69
N GLY A 96 8.98 -3.84 2.30
CA GLY A 96 9.08 -2.44 1.94
C GLY A 96 9.08 -2.30 0.43
N TYR A 97 8.52 -1.21 -0.08
CA TYR A 97 8.44 -0.94 -1.51
C TYR A 97 8.71 0.52 -1.84
N PHE A 98 9.11 0.75 -3.07
CA PHE A 98 9.33 2.08 -3.64
C PHE A 98 8.93 2.07 -5.10
N GLY A 99 8.47 3.20 -5.60
CA GLY A 99 8.00 3.27 -6.98
C GLY A 99 7.60 4.65 -7.44
N LEU A 100 6.79 4.65 -8.48
CA LEU A 100 6.15 5.82 -9.05
C LEU A 100 4.66 5.56 -9.14
N THR A 101 3.85 6.49 -8.64
CA THR A 101 2.39 6.39 -8.63
C THR A 101 1.77 7.51 -9.43
N TRP A 102 0.99 7.16 -10.46
CA TRP A 102 0.14 8.06 -11.23
C TRP A 102 -1.24 8.07 -10.61
N GLU A 103 -1.80 9.25 -10.45
CA GLU A 103 -3.15 9.44 -9.93
C GLU A 103 -3.96 10.34 -10.84
N TYR A 104 -5.23 9.98 -11.02
CA TYR A 104 -6.18 10.72 -11.82
C TYR A 104 -7.46 10.96 -11.04
N ASP A 105 -7.78 12.25 -10.81
CA ASP A 105 -9.01 12.69 -10.14
C ASP A 105 -10.13 12.93 -11.16
N PHE A 106 -11.35 12.52 -10.82
CA PHE A 106 -12.53 12.68 -11.67
C PHE A 106 -13.80 12.83 -10.83
N LEU A 107 -14.91 13.23 -11.48
CA LEU A 107 -16.23 13.39 -10.85
C LEU A 107 -16.23 14.25 -9.59
N HIS A 108 -15.73 15.48 -9.71
CA HIS A 108 -15.78 16.45 -8.62
C HIS A 108 -17.21 16.93 -8.36
N SER A 109 -17.57 17.10 -7.08
CA SER A 109 -18.82 17.74 -6.71
C SER A 109 -18.75 19.25 -6.94
N SER A 110 -19.88 19.83 -7.33
CA SER A 110 -20.02 21.30 -7.41
C SER A 110 -20.22 21.97 -6.03
N ILE A 111 -20.49 21.17 -4.99
CA ILE A 111 -20.87 21.64 -3.65
C ILE A 111 -19.67 21.69 -2.72
N ILE A 112 -18.80 20.66 -2.77
CA ILE A 112 -17.61 20.59 -1.93
C ILE A 112 -16.38 20.82 -2.83
N ARG A 113 -15.58 21.80 -2.45
CA ARG A 113 -14.36 22.11 -3.19
C ARG A 113 -13.27 21.06 -2.89
N ASN A 114 -12.66 20.53 -3.96
CA ASN A 114 -11.61 19.51 -3.89
C ASN A 114 -12.06 18.14 -3.32
N ASP A 115 -13.32 17.78 -3.52
CA ASP A 115 -13.78 16.40 -3.39
C ASP A 115 -13.81 15.72 -4.75
N GLY A 116 -13.97 14.42 -4.76
CA GLY A 116 -14.14 13.65 -6.00
C GLY A 116 -13.59 12.24 -5.90
N PHE A 117 -13.86 11.46 -6.92
CA PHE A 117 -13.28 10.13 -7.06
C PHE A 117 -11.89 10.23 -7.68
N PHE A 118 -11.03 9.32 -7.31
CA PHE A 118 -9.72 9.17 -7.94
C PHE A 118 -9.41 7.69 -8.20
N VAL A 119 -8.54 7.46 -9.15
CA VAL A 119 -7.87 6.19 -9.37
C VAL A 119 -6.36 6.42 -9.38
N ALA A 120 -5.61 5.46 -8.87
CA ALA A 120 -4.16 5.51 -8.94
C ALA A 120 -3.60 4.16 -9.39
N LEU A 121 -2.47 4.24 -10.09
CA LEU A 121 -1.68 3.11 -10.55
C LEU A 121 -0.23 3.37 -10.16
N GLY A 122 0.38 2.43 -9.45
CA GLY A 122 1.78 2.48 -9.09
C GLY A 122 2.56 1.30 -9.62
N VAL A 123 3.82 1.53 -9.94
CA VAL A 123 4.78 0.49 -10.31
C VAL A 123 6.13 0.75 -9.68
N GLY A 124 6.81 -0.31 -9.26
CA GLY A 124 8.09 -0.17 -8.58
C GLY A 124 8.76 -1.47 -8.24
N GLY A 125 9.51 -1.45 -7.16
CA GLY A 125 10.20 -2.61 -6.60
C GLY A 125 9.87 -2.79 -5.13
N ALA A 126 9.92 -4.03 -4.66
CA ALA A 126 9.75 -4.40 -3.28
C ALA A 126 10.89 -5.27 -2.78
N VAL A 127 11.15 -5.19 -1.46
CA VAL A 127 12.08 -6.07 -0.75
C VAL A 127 11.34 -6.66 0.44
N HIS A 128 11.26 -7.98 0.51
CA HIS A 128 10.54 -8.69 1.58
C HIS A 128 11.49 -9.26 2.64
N ASP A 129 10.94 -9.57 3.81
CA ASP A 129 11.67 -10.01 5.00
C ASP A 129 11.90 -11.52 5.07
N MET A 130 11.19 -12.32 4.25
CA MET A 130 11.34 -13.76 4.26
C MET A 130 12.68 -14.19 3.69
N ALA A 131 13.23 -15.28 4.25
CA ALA A 131 14.44 -15.89 3.72
C ALA A 131 14.23 -16.34 2.27
N ASP A 132 15.31 -16.34 1.47
CA ASP A 132 15.30 -16.76 0.07
C ASP A 132 14.70 -18.18 -0.07
N ASN A 133 13.40 -18.24 -0.12
CA ASN A 133 12.68 -19.50 -0.24
C ASN A 133 12.36 -19.74 -1.70
N THR A 134 13.31 -20.38 -2.36
CA THR A 134 13.13 -20.87 -3.73
C THR A 134 12.24 -22.12 -3.79
N ALA A 135 11.90 -22.71 -2.66
CA ALA A 135 11.10 -23.93 -2.58
C ALA A 135 9.78 -23.67 -1.87
N ASP A 136 8.74 -23.46 -2.64
CA ASP A 136 7.38 -23.64 -2.17
C ASP A 136 7.13 -25.13 -1.91
N THR A 137 7.33 -25.57 -0.67
CA THR A 137 6.94 -26.93 -0.28
C THR A 137 5.45 -26.92 0.03
N SER A 138 4.74 -27.93 -0.42
CA SER A 138 3.29 -28.11 -0.18
C SER A 138 2.90 -28.12 1.30
N THR A 139 3.86 -28.20 2.20
CA THR A 139 3.70 -28.16 3.66
C THR A 139 4.04 -26.81 4.29
N SER A 140 4.57 -25.87 3.53
CA SER A 140 4.88 -24.53 4.03
C SER A 140 3.62 -23.66 4.03
N HIS A 141 3.41 -22.94 5.12
CA HIS A 141 2.39 -21.88 5.21
C HIS A 141 2.92 -20.52 4.72
N ILE A 142 4.10 -20.50 4.10
CA ILE A 142 4.79 -19.31 3.59
C ILE A 142 4.98 -19.48 2.10
N LYS A 143 4.72 -18.45 1.33
CA LYS A 143 4.97 -18.42 -0.11
C LYS A 143 6.45 -18.32 -0.41
N GLY A 144 6.92 -19.15 -1.33
CA GLY A 144 8.23 -18.96 -1.97
C GLY A 144 8.09 -17.91 -3.08
N LEU A 145 8.63 -16.72 -2.90
CA LEU A 145 8.50 -15.61 -3.86
C LEU A 145 9.67 -15.51 -4.85
N GLY A 146 10.54 -16.55 -4.89
CA GLY A 146 11.61 -16.68 -5.88
C GLY A 146 12.85 -15.86 -5.60
N GLY A 147 12.73 -14.61 -5.19
CA GLY A 147 13.84 -13.72 -4.90
C GLY A 147 13.48 -12.68 -3.86
N ARG A 148 14.49 -12.02 -3.27
CA ARG A 148 14.28 -10.97 -2.26
C ARG A 148 13.80 -9.64 -2.83
N ILE A 149 14.17 -9.37 -4.07
CA ILE A 149 13.78 -8.16 -4.80
C ILE A 149 12.73 -8.58 -5.81
N LEU A 150 11.57 -7.94 -5.75
CA LEU A 150 10.40 -8.25 -6.54
C LEU A 150 9.93 -6.98 -7.25
N PHE A 151 9.14 -7.14 -8.30
CA PHE A 151 8.33 -6.05 -8.82
C PHE A 151 7.19 -5.78 -7.85
N HIS A 152 6.75 -4.54 -7.81
CA HIS A 152 5.60 -4.08 -7.05
C HIS A 152 4.65 -3.34 -7.98
N GLU A 153 3.40 -3.74 -8.00
CA GLU A 153 2.32 -3.09 -8.71
C GLU A 153 1.20 -2.76 -7.72
N GLU A 154 0.64 -1.58 -7.83
CA GLU A 154 -0.48 -1.15 -7.02
C GLU A 154 -1.61 -0.56 -7.85
N PHE A 155 -2.83 -0.81 -7.42
CA PHE A 155 -4.03 -0.18 -7.94
C PHE A 155 -4.87 0.34 -6.77
N GLU A 156 -5.31 1.60 -6.87
CA GLU A 156 -6.12 2.24 -5.85
C GLU A 156 -7.31 2.93 -6.50
N GLY A 157 -8.47 2.79 -5.87
CA GLY A 157 -9.68 3.54 -6.24
C GLY A 157 -10.29 4.15 -4.99
N GLY A 158 -10.54 5.44 -4.98
CA GLY A 158 -10.95 6.12 -3.77
C GLY A 158 -11.78 7.38 -3.98
N TYR A 159 -12.10 7.98 -2.85
CA TYR A 159 -12.83 9.24 -2.79
C TYR A 159 -12.11 10.25 -1.89
N ARG A 160 -11.84 11.43 -2.45
CA ARG A 160 -11.35 12.58 -1.70
C ARG A 160 -12.53 13.22 -0.98
N ILE A 161 -12.51 13.16 0.35
CA ILE A 161 -13.53 13.78 1.20
C ILE A 161 -13.44 15.31 1.12
N ASN A 162 -12.22 15.82 1.03
CA ASN A 162 -11.87 17.22 0.86
C ASN A 162 -10.41 17.35 0.40
N ALA A 163 -9.84 18.55 0.43
CA ALA A 163 -8.45 18.82 0.02
C ALA A 163 -7.39 18.07 0.85
N THR A 164 -7.75 17.56 2.04
CA THR A 164 -6.80 16.99 3.00
C THR A 164 -6.99 15.48 3.20
N TYR A 165 -8.22 14.97 3.14
CA TYR A 165 -8.55 13.61 3.54
C TYR A 165 -9.11 12.79 2.39
N SER A 166 -8.68 11.54 2.30
CA SER A 166 -9.20 10.55 1.35
C SER A 166 -9.46 9.20 2.02
N VAL A 167 -10.33 8.41 1.41
CA VAL A 167 -10.54 6.99 1.71
C VAL A 167 -10.52 6.20 0.42
N SER A 168 -9.94 5.01 0.44
CA SER A 168 -9.77 4.22 -0.79
C SER A 168 -9.80 2.73 -0.54
N ALA A 169 -10.13 1.98 -1.60
CA ALA A 169 -9.80 0.57 -1.73
C ALA A 169 -8.42 0.47 -2.41
N PHE A 170 -7.58 -0.39 -1.89
CA PHE A 170 -6.20 -0.55 -2.31
C PHE A 170 -5.89 -2.01 -2.54
N LEU A 171 -5.34 -2.31 -3.70
CA LEU A 171 -4.82 -3.61 -4.09
C LEU A 171 -3.36 -3.43 -4.43
N ASP A 172 -2.48 -4.24 -3.82
CA ASP A 172 -1.09 -4.32 -4.20
C ASP A 172 -0.68 -5.75 -4.53
N HIS A 173 0.32 -5.88 -5.37
CA HIS A 173 0.87 -7.13 -5.83
C HIS A 173 2.40 -7.07 -5.84
N ILE A 174 3.04 -8.11 -5.32
CA ILE A 174 4.48 -8.30 -5.47
C ILE A 174 4.77 -9.63 -6.17
N SER A 175 5.67 -9.61 -7.15
CA SER A 175 6.07 -10.80 -7.90
C SER A 175 7.44 -10.63 -8.55
N ASP A 176 8.06 -11.71 -8.99
CA ASP A 176 9.28 -11.67 -9.78
C ASP A 176 9.03 -11.69 -11.31
N ALA A 177 7.78 -11.50 -11.74
CA ALA A 177 7.38 -11.56 -13.14
C ALA A 177 7.79 -12.87 -13.85
N ASN A 178 7.81 -14.00 -13.13
CA ASN A 178 8.26 -15.31 -13.62
C ASN A 178 9.75 -15.37 -14.04
N LEU A 179 10.59 -14.53 -13.47
CA LEU A 179 12.03 -14.58 -13.68
C LEU A 179 12.68 -15.79 -12.98
N THR A 180 11.99 -16.36 -11.99
CA THR A 180 12.37 -17.64 -11.35
C THR A 180 11.33 -18.72 -11.60
N THR A 181 11.67 -19.98 -11.34
CA THR A 181 10.79 -21.14 -11.61
C THR A 181 9.62 -21.28 -10.63
N HIS A 182 9.62 -20.56 -9.53
CA HIS A 182 8.58 -20.62 -8.48
C HIS A 182 8.29 -19.23 -7.94
N ASN A 183 7.27 -18.61 -8.49
CA ASN A 183 6.76 -17.34 -7.95
C ASN A 183 5.24 -17.25 -8.14
N PRO A 184 4.47 -17.67 -7.14
CA PRO A 184 3.01 -17.55 -7.18
C PRO A 184 2.55 -16.07 -7.02
N GLY A 185 3.48 -15.13 -6.78
CA GLY A 185 3.14 -13.76 -6.40
C GLY A 185 2.40 -13.67 -5.07
N LEU A 186 2.25 -12.48 -4.56
CA LEU A 186 1.48 -12.20 -3.34
C LEU A 186 0.64 -10.95 -3.60
N THR A 187 -0.67 -11.07 -3.37
CA THR A 187 -1.63 -9.98 -3.62
C THR A 187 -2.40 -9.68 -2.34
N ASN A 188 -2.46 -8.43 -1.98
CA ASN A 188 -3.21 -7.93 -0.83
C ASN A 188 -4.31 -6.97 -1.26
N LEU A 189 -5.40 -6.94 -0.52
CA LEU A 189 -6.52 -6.04 -0.78
C LEU A 189 -7.03 -5.45 0.53
N GLY A 190 -7.31 -4.16 0.55
CA GLY A 190 -7.87 -3.54 1.74
C GLY A 190 -8.33 -2.12 1.55
N MET A 191 -8.36 -1.40 2.66
CA MET A 191 -8.80 -0.01 2.71
C MET A 191 -7.70 0.87 3.27
N ARG A 192 -7.56 2.07 2.70
CA ARG A 192 -6.61 3.08 3.15
C ARG A 192 -7.32 4.39 3.50
N PHE A 193 -6.70 5.11 4.40
CA PHE A 193 -7.01 6.51 4.71
C PHE A 193 -5.80 7.35 4.33
N GLY A 194 -6.02 8.42 3.58
CA GLY A 194 -4.99 9.35 3.12
C GLY A 194 -5.10 10.71 3.80
N TYR A 195 -3.94 11.29 4.07
CA TYR A 195 -3.77 12.65 4.55
C TYR A 195 -2.83 13.40 3.61
N LYS A 196 -3.35 14.42 2.93
CA LYS A 196 -2.61 15.32 2.06
C LYS A 196 -2.19 16.58 2.84
N PHE A 197 -0.91 16.94 2.73
CA PHE A 197 -0.30 18.04 3.49
C PHE A 197 -0.55 19.41 2.89
#